data_3fa2e32f1ac5b48401b651b8598cbb29
#
_entry.id   3fa2e32f1ac5b48401b651b8598cbb29
#
_cell.length_a   1.000
_cell.length_b   1.000
_cell.length_c   1.000
_cell.angle_alpha   90.00
_cell.angle_beta   90.00
_cell.angle_gamma   90.00
#
_symmetry.space_group_name_H-M   'P 1'
#
loop_
_entity.id
_entity.type
_entity.pdbx_description
1 polymer ?
#
loop_
_entity_poly.entity_id
_entity_poly.type
_entity_poly.pdbx_seq_one_letter_code
_entity_poly.pdbx_strand_id
1 'polypeptide(L)'
;MLFLPEQAESVQPGLEKIDTYLTLSKLGCPVFKSALIKSDEPIENETICALQSYFKTKEVTVRYQYVRSSIHPVQGGNRYQLSLEAIAPLQNADTYLWLLEPIDRLKNEYGINLRFQSDQCCIEMVGRGFDVSDLNRGQISPHQTIITELPVRMGAYNEWWKFLKYSFATQEEYLLSIDRRMEKLTSMGYTVSRQIFCPQYKPLPIERLETLLGYITRISVHVDQDDFCVSASISDHHFIFWDIQTPVGKKRTYGVK
;
A
#
# COMPACT_ATOMS: atom_id res chain seq x y z
N MET A 1 -9.85 0.96 -21.50
CA MET A 1 -8.71 0.74 -20.59
C MET A 1 -7.99 2.06 -20.32
N LEU A 2 -7.59 2.31 -19.07
CA LEU A 2 -6.87 3.52 -18.66
C LEU A 2 -5.54 3.13 -18.00
N PHE A 3 -4.45 3.79 -18.38
CA PHE A 3 -3.15 3.65 -17.73
C PHE A 3 -3.00 4.69 -16.62
N LEU A 4 -2.59 4.26 -15.43
CA LEU A 4 -2.52 5.08 -14.23
C LEU A 4 -1.09 5.11 -13.66
N PRO A 5 -0.63 6.26 -13.14
CA PRO A 5 -1.44 7.46 -12.87
C PRO A 5 -1.61 8.44 -14.04
N GLU A 6 -1.03 8.18 -15.22
CA GLU A 6 -0.92 9.13 -16.33
C GLU A 6 -2.29 9.61 -16.85
N GLN A 7 -3.30 8.73 -16.83
CA GLN A 7 -4.67 9.03 -17.28
C GLN A 7 -5.66 9.20 -16.13
N ALA A 8 -5.17 9.69 -14.98
CA ALA A 8 -5.97 9.84 -13.76
C ALA A 8 -7.25 10.66 -13.92
N GLU A 9 -7.22 11.69 -14.76
CA GLU A 9 -8.36 12.59 -15.01
C GLU A 9 -9.54 11.89 -15.70
N SER A 10 -9.28 10.77 -16.37
CA SER A 10 -10.30 9.98 -17.07
C SER A 10 -10.99 8.95 -16.16
N VAL A 11 -10.58 8.84 -14.90
CA VAL A 11 -11.17 7.91 -13.94
C VAL A 11 -12.44 8.51 -13.35
N GLN A 12 -13.54 7.74 -13.39
CA GLN A 12 -14.77 8.15 -12.73
C GLN A 12 -14.61 8.10 -11.20
N PRO A 13 -15.03 9.13 -10.46
CA PRO A 13 -14.99 9.14 -9.00
C PRO A 13 -15.84 8.00 -8.39
N GLY A 14 -15.45 7.57 -7.19
CA GLY A 14 -16.22 6.60 -6.41
C GLY A 14 -15.67 5.17 -6.42
N LEU A 15 -14.52 4.96 -7.05
CA LEU A 15 -13.75 3.74 -6.93
C LEU A 15 -12.74 3.88 -5.78
N GLU A 16 -13.19 3.65 -4.58
CA GLU A 16 -12.56 4.01 -3.32
C GLU A 16 -11.02 3.78 -3.26
N LYS A 17 -10.55 2.59 -3.63
CA LYS A 17 -9.11 2.30 -3.58
C LYS A 17 -8.33 2.98 -4.69
N ILE A 18 -8.95 3.19 -5.83
CA ILE A 18 -8.35 3.94 -6.94
C ILE A 18 -8.33 5.42 -6.58
N ASP A 19 -9.40 5.96 -5.99
CA ASP A 19 -9.44 7.35 -5.53
C ASP A 19 -8.32 7.63 -4.52
N THR A 20 -8.06 6.72 -3.56
CA THR A 20 -6.96 6.87 -2.60
C THR A 20 -5.59 6.75 -3.25
N TYR A 21 -5.42 5.83 -4.19
CA TYR A 21 -4.20 5.70 -4.99
C TYR A 21 -3.90 6.97 -5.79
N LEU A 22 -4.92 7.52 -6.47
CA LEU A 22 -4.78 8.75 -7.25
C LEU A 22 -4.50 9.97 -6.35
N THR A 23 -5.08 10.01 -5.16
CA THR A 23 -4.77 11.03 -4.15
C THR A 23 -3.30 10.99 -3.78
N LEU A 24 -2.77 9.81 -3.43
CA LEU A 24 -1.34 9.65 -3.11
C LEU A 24 -0.44 10.05 -4.28
N SER A 25 -0.80 9.68 -5.51
CA SER A 25 -0.07 10.09 -6.70
C SER A 25 -0.05 11.61 -6.89
N LYS A 26 -1.20 12.29 -6.74
CA LYS A 26 -1.30 13.76 -6.82
C LYS A 26 -0.47 14.46 -5.75
N LEU A 27 -0.30 13.86 -4.59
CA LEU A 27 0.56 14.35 -3.52
C LEU A 27 2.06 14.10 -3.79
N GLY A 28 2.40 13.54 -4.94
CA GLY A 28 3.79 13.20 -5.29
C GLY A 28 4.35 12.03 -4.48
N CYS A 29 3.50 11.21 -3.89
CA CYS A 29 3.92 9.94 -3.31
C CYS A 29 4.15 8.92 -4.43
N PRO A 30 5.26 8.17 -4.41
CA PRO A 30 5.48 7.10 -5.39
C PRO A 30 4.39 6.02 -5.27
N VAL A 31 3.76 5.71 -6.38
CA VAL A 31 2.72 4.67 -6.49
C VAL A 31 3.08 3.69 -7.60
N PHE A 32 2.42 2.55 -7.65
CA PHE A 32 2.64 1.57 -8.72
C PHE A 32 2.23 2.10 -10.09
N LYS A 33 2.85 1.56 -11.13
CA LYS A 33 2.21 1.56 -12.44
C LYS A 33 0.99 0.66 -12.39
N SER A 34 -0.11 1.14 -12.94
CA SER A 34 -1.34 0.36 -12.95
C SER A 34 -2.19 0.63 -14.20
N ALA A 35 -3.11 -0.29 -14.49
CA ALA A 35 -4.09 -0.12 -15.55
C ALA A 35 -5.47 -0.48 -15.03
N LEU A 36 -6.47 0.30 -15.43
CA LEU A 36 -7.87 0.08 -15.09
C LEU A 36 -8.63 -0.37 -16.35
N ILE A 37 -9.24 -1.55 -16.28
CA ILE A 37 -10.11 -2.08 -17.33
C ILE A 37 -11.53 -2.06 -16.80
N LYS A 38 -12.44 -1.42 -17.55
CA LYS A 38 -13.86 -1.39 -17.22
C LYS A 38 -14.51 -2.74 -17.51
N SER A 39 -15.61 -3.00 -16.82
CA SER A 39 -16.36 -4.26 -16.94
C SER A 39 -16.90 -4.55 -18.35
N ASP A 40 -17.19 -3.51 -19.11
CA ASP A 40 -17.75 -3.57 -20.47
C ASP A 40 -16.69 -3.53 -21.59
N GLU A 41 -15.42 -3.37 -21.26
CA GLU A 41 -14.32 -3.35 -22.22
C GLU A 41 -13.78 -4.77 -22.47
N PRO A 42 -13.90 -5.35 -23.67
CA PRO A 42 -13.39 -6.68 -23.92
C PRO A 42 -11.85 -6.72 -23.81
N ILE A 43 -11.34 -7.79 -23.22
CA ILE A 43 -9.90 -8.03 -23.14
C ILE A 43 -9.48 -8.90 -24.31
N GLU A 44 -9.07 -8.24 -25.38
CA GLU A 44 -8.60 -8.86 -26.62
C GLU A 44 -7.06 -8.89 -26.67
N ASN A 45 -6.51 -9.53 -27.69
CA ASN A 45 -5.06 -9.64 -27.87
C ASN A 45 -4.37 -8.27 -27.96
N GLU A 46 -5.01 -7.28 -28.56
CA GLU A 46 -4.49 -5.91 -28.64
C GLU A 46 -4.37 -5.27 -27.23
N THR A 47 -5.36 -5.50 -26.36
CA THR A 47 -5.35 -5.07 -24.97
C THR A 47 -4.19 -5.72 -24.21
N ILE A 48 -3.98 -7.03 -24.40
CA ILE A 48 -2.87 -7.77 -23.77
C ILE A 48 -1.52 -7.24 -24.26
N CYS A 49 -1.35 -7.01 -25.55
CA CYS A 49 -0.13 -6.43 -26.11
C CYS A 49 0.17 -5.02 -25.54
N ALA A 50 -0.85 -4.18 -25.40
CA ALA A 50 -0.72 -2.85 -24.82
C ALA A 50 -0.30 -2.93 -23.34
N LEU A 51 -0.88 -3.84 -22.55
CA LEU A 51 -0.52 -4.09 -21.16
C LEU A 51 0.91 -4.62 -21.02
N GLN A 52 1.32 -5.56 -21.87
CA GLN A 52 2.70 -6.07 -21.89
C GLN A 52 3.70 -4.96 -22.18
N SER A 53 3.38 -4.10 -23.15
CA SER A 53 4.23 -2.95 -23.48
C SER A 53 4.33 -1.95 -22.32
N TYR A 54 3.22 -1.69 -21.63
CA TYR A 54 3.17 -0.74 -20.52
C TYR A 54 3.90 -1.24 -19.29
N PHE A 55 3.59 -2.46 -18.84
CA PHE A 55 4.22 -3.06 -17.66
C PHE A 55 5.61 -3.63 -17.92
N LYS A 56 5.98 -3.86 -19.17
CA LYS A 56 7.22 -4.55 -19.59
C LYS A 56 7.37 -5.96 -18.98
N THR A 57 6.25 -6.62 -18.75
CA THR A 57 6.16 -7.97 -18.19
C THR A 57 4.95 -8.69 -18.71
N LYS A 58 4.92 -10.02 -18.56
CA LYS A 58 3.77 -10.86 -18.86
C LYS A 58 2.90 -11.17 -17.64
N GLU A 59 3.29 -10.70 -16.48
CA GLU A 59 2.59 -10.95 -15.22
C GLU A 59 2.09 -9.65 -14.60
N VAL A 60 0.97 -9.72 -13.89
CA VAL A 60 0.36 -8.60 -13.17
C VAL A 60 -0.21 -9.06 -11.84
N THR A 61 -0.40 -8.11 -10.95
CA THR A 61 -1.24 -8.28 -9.77
C THR A 61 -2.62 -7.72 -10.06
N VAL A 62 -3.65 -8.53 -9.91
CA VAL A 62 -5.05 -8.13 -10.17
C VAL A 62 -5.75 -7.80 -8.88
N ARG A 63 -6.40 -6.65 -8.84
CA ARG A 63 -7.35 -6.22 -7.78
C ARG A 63 -8.71 -6.02 -8.41
N TYR A 64 -9.74 -6.48 -7.72
CA TYR A 64 -11.13 -6.23 -8.12
C TYR A 64 -11.62 -4.94 -7.48
N GLN A 65 -12.21 -4.05 -8.27
CA GLN A 65 -12.93 -2.88 -7.80
C GLN A 65 -14.40 -3.01 -8.20
N TYR A 66 -15.25 -3.14 -7.22
CA TYR A 66 -16.69 -3.16 -7.47
C TYR A 66 -17.17 -1.73 -7.71
N VAL A 67 -18.00 -1.54 -8.73
CA VAL A 67 -18.79 -0.32 -8.88
C VAL A 67 -19.70 -0.25 -7.66
N ARG A 68 -19.70 0.84 -6.93
CA ARG A 68 -20.54 1.02 -5.75
C ARG A 68 -22.01 0.76 -6.12
N SER A 69 -22.49 -0.45 -5.90
CA SER A 69 -23.91 -0.67 -5.67
C SER A 69 -24.13 -0.61 -4.16
N SER A 70 -25.22 -0.02 -3.74
CA SER A 70 -25.65 0.12 -2.34
C SER A 70 -25.81 -1.20 -1.58
N ILE A 71 -25.50 -2.32 -2.17
CA ILE A 71 -25.88 -3.67 -1.72
C ILE A 71 -24.67 -4.56 -1.38
N HIS A 72 -23.45 -4.26 -1.84
CA HIS A 72 -22.28 -5.10 -1.55
C HIS A 72 -21.18 -4.34 -0.82
N PRO A 73 -20.79 -4.80 0.39
CA PRO A 73 -19.57 -4.33 1.01
C PRO A 73 -18.40 -4.72 0.10
N VAL A 74 -17.55 -3.76 -0.24
CA VAL A 74 -16.40 -3.91 -1.13
C VAL A 74 -15.41 -4.93 -0.55
N GLN A 75 -15.56 -6.18 -0.88
CA GLN A 75 -14.53 -7.19 -0.64
C GLN A 75 -13.70 -7.34 -1.91
N GLY A 76 -12.70 -6.49 -2.07
CA GLY A 76 -11.73 -6.61 -3.14
C GLY A 76 -10.79 -7.79 -2.86
N GLY A 77 -10.91 -8.86 -3.63
CA GLY A 77 -9.90 -9.91 -3.69
C GLY A 77 -8.64 -9.41 -4.42
N ASN A 78 -7.47 -9.92 -4.03
CA ASN A 78 -6.24 -9.71 -4.79
C ASN A 78 -5.78 -11.04 -5.36
N ARG A 79 -5.32 -11.05 -6.61
CA ARG A 79 -4.61 -12.18 -7.22
C ARG A 79 -3.24 -11.70 -7.66
N TYR A 80 -2.22 -12.39 -7.21
CA TYR A 80 -0.83 -12.03 -7.43
C TYR A 80 -0.22 -12.87 -8.55
N GLN A 81 0.72 -12.29 -9.30
CA GLN A 81 1.52 -12.97 -10.31
C GLN A 81 0.68 -13.75 -11.34
N LEU A 82 -0.38 -13.12 -11.82
CA LEU A 82 -1.19 -13.68 -12.89
C LEU A 82 -0.60 -13.35 -14.26
N SER A 83 -0.56 -14.34 -15.14
CA SER A 83 -0.28 -14.09 -16.54
C SER A 83 -1.35 -13.17 -17.15
N LEU A 84 -0.95 -12.26 -18.03
CA LEU A 84 -1.86 -11.35 -18.70
C LEU A 84 -2.91 -12.09 -19.55
N GLU A 85 -2.57 -13.26 -20.08
CA GLU A 85 -3.53 -14.10 -20.80
C GLU A 85 -4.64 -14.69 -19.90
N ALA A 86 -4.37 -14.75 -18.58
CA ALA A 86 -5.32 -15.29 -17.61
C ALA A 86 -6.27 -14.23 -17.02
N ILE A 87 -6.19 -12.96 -17.43
CA ILE A 87 -7.06 -11.91 -16.87
C ILE A 87 -8.46 -11.84 -17.48
N ALA A 88 -8.61 -12.20 -18.75
CA ALA A 88 -9.90 -12.11 -19.44
C ALA A 88 -11.04 -12.87 -18.74
N PRO A 89 -10.84 -14.11 -18.25
CA PRO A 89 -11.88 -14.83 -17.50
C PRO A 89 -12.25 -14.21 -16.16
N LEU A 90 -11.48 -13.22 -15.67
CA LEU A 90 -11.75 -12.56 -14.40
C LEU A 90 -12.72 -11.38 -14.54
N GLN A 91 -13.04 -10.99 -15.76
CA GLN A 91 -13.98 -9.91 -16.03
C GLN A 91 -15.39 -10.28 -15.58
N ASN A 92 -16.05 -9.34 -14.91
CA ASN A 92 -17.42 -9.47 -14.47
C ASN A 92 -18.12 -8.12 -14.68
N ALA A 93 -19.40 -8.15 -15.05
CA ALA A 93 -20.21 -6.98 -15.37
C ALA A 93 -20.22 -5.87 -14.30
N ASP A 94 -20.03 -6.25 -13.03
CA ASP A 94 -20.12 -5.33 -11.88
C ASP A 94 -18.74 -4.90 -11.35
N THR A 95 -17.64 -5.26 -12.02
CA THR A 95 -16.30 -5.02 -11.50
C THR A 95 -15.37 -4.36 -12.52
N TYR A 96 -14.56 -3.43 -12.02
CA TYR A 96 -13.36 -3.00 -12.73
C TYR A 96 -12.21 -3.92 -12.36
N LEU A 97 -11.40 -4.31 -13.33
CA LEU A 97 -10.12 -4.96 -13.08
C LEU A 97 -9.06 -3.88 -12.96
N TRP A 98 -8.49 -3.76 -11.78
CA TRP A 98 -7.35 -2.89 -11.51
C TRP A 98 -6.08 -3.74 -11.52
N LEU A 99 -5.30 -3.58 -12.57
CA LEU A 99 -4.05 -4.30 -12.81
C LEU A 99 -2.90 -3.45 -12.28
N LEU A 100 -2.04 -4.06 -11.50
CA LEU A 100 -0.84 -3.46 -10.95
C LEU A 100 0.38 -4.21 -11.51
N GLU A 101 1.50 -3.53 -11.65
CA GLU A 101 2.77 -4.21 -11.90
C GLU A 101 2.98 -5.36 -10.89
N PRO A 102 3.75 -6.41 -11.26
CA PRO A 102 3.95 -7.56 -10.37
C PRO A 102 4.58 -7.13 -9.06
N ILE A 103 3.96 -7.55 -7.97
CA ILE A 103 4.39 -7.20 -6.63
C ILE A 103 4.84 -8.48 -5.92
N ASP A 104 6.12 -8.59 -5.66
CA ASP A 104 6.66 -9.61 -4.78
C ASP A 104 6.78 -9.05 -3.36
N ARG A 105 5.72 -9.23 -2.58
CA ARG A 105 5.65 -8.72 -1.20
C ARG A 105 6.71 -9.30 -0.27
N LEU A 106 7.26 -10.47 -0.61
CA LEU A 106 8.30 -11.11 0.19
C LEU A 106 9.67 -10.47 -0.03
N LYS A 107 9.84 -9.72 -1.13
CA LYS A 107 11.08 -8.99 -1.42
C LYS A 107 11.10 -7.58 -0.87
N ASN A 108 9.98 -7.05 -0.38
CA ASN A 108 9.99 -5.74 0.27
C ASN A 108 11.02 -5.70 1.39
N GLU A 109 11.85 -4.65 1.40
CA GLU A 109 12.81 -4.41 2.47
C GLU A 109 12.10 -4.04 3.77
N TYR A 110 11.04 -3.23 3.65
CA TYR A 110 10.17 -2.80 4.76
C TYR A 110 8.71 -2.74 4.34
N GLY A 111 7.82 -3.16 5.23
CA GLY A 111 6.41 -2.81 5.22
C GLY A 111 6.17 -1.70 6.23
N ILE A 112 5.42 -0.66 5.85
CA ILE A 112 5.23 0.55 6.64
C ILE A 112 3.75 0.85 6.77
N ASN A 113 3.29 1.09 7.98
CA ASN A 113 1.96 1.58 8.30
C ASN A 113 2.09 2.93 9.00
N LEU A 114 1.49 3.96 8.43
CA LEU A 114 1.43 5.31 8.98
C LEU A 114 0.05 5.53 9.55
N ARG A 115 -0.05 5.79 10.85
CA ARG A 115 -1.32 6.15 11.50
C ARG A 115 -1.28 7.62 11.87
N PHE A 116 -2.17 8.38 11.29
CA PHE A 116 -2.36 9.79 11.57
C PHE A 116 -3.48 9.94 12.59
N GLN A 117 -3.19 10.60 13.70
CA GLN A 117 -4.15 10.87 14.77
C GLN A 117 -3.93 12.30 15.28
N SER A 118 -4.92 13.16 15.07
CA SER A 118 -4.86 14.58 15.48
C SER A 118 -3.56 15.26 14.98
N ASP A 119 -2.62 15.52 15.88
CA ASP A 119 -1.35 16.20 15.63
C ASP A 119 -0.13 15.25 15.58
N GLN A 120 -0.37 13.94 15.55
CA GLN A 120 0.68 12.94 15.61
C GLN A 120 0.62 11.96 14.44
N CYS A 121 1.79 11.41 14.09
CA CYS A 121 1.90 10.27 13.23
C CYS A 121 2.65 9.14 13.95
N CYS A 122 2.02 7.97 14.01
CA CYS A 122 2.66 6.74 14.45
C CYS A 122 3.12 5.96 13.22
N ILE A 123 4.42 5.76 13.10
CA ILE A 123 5.08 5.02 12.03
C ILE A 123 5.40 3.62 12.57
N GLU A 124 4.73 2.62 12.06
CA GLU A 124 4.96 1.21 12.41
C GLU A 124 5.63 0.51 11.22
N MET A 125 6.70 -0.23 11.48
CA MET A 125 7.48 -0.88 10.42
C MET A 125 7.74 -2.35 10.73
N VAL A 126 7.75 -3.15 9.65
CA VAL A 126 8.23 -4.53 9.66
C VAL A 126 9.33 -4.69 8.62
N GLY A 127 10.26 -5.59 8.90
CA GLY A 127 11.41 -5.86 8.03
C GLY A 127 11.07 -6.78 6.86
N ARG A 128 12.11 -7.13 6.11
CA ARG A 128 12.06 -8.00 4.94
C ARG A 128 11.38 -9.35 5.23
N GLY A 129 10.55 -9.81 4.31
CA GLY A 129 9.79 -11.06 4.41
C GLY A 129 8.40 -10.89 5.03
N PHE A 130 8.10 -9.71 5.57
CA PHE A 130 6.81 -9.38 6.15
C PHE A 130 6.00 -8.46 5.24
N ASP A 131 4.69 -8.51 5.40
CA ASP A 131 3.75 -7.67 4.66
C ASP A 131 3.13 -6.63 5.58
N VAL A 132 2.96 -5.40 5.11
CA VAL A 132 2.25 -4.35 5.84
C VAL A 132 0.83 -4.76 6.23
N SER A 133 0.19 -5.64 5.47
CA SER A 133 -1.14 -6.18 5.83
C SER A 133 -1.13 -7.00 7.11
N ASP A 134 0.01 -7.54 7.53
CA ASP A 134 0.12 -8.28 8.80
C ASP A 134 0.07 -7.31 9.99
N LEU A 135 0.67 -6.10 9.86
CA LEU A 135 0.53 -5.01 10.81
C LEU A 135 -0.93 -4.51 10.87
N ASN A 136 -1.52 -4.21 9.71
CA ASN A 136 -2.86 -3.65 9.62
C ASN A 136 -3.94 -4.56 10.22
N ARG A 137 -3.69 -5.87 10.24
CA ARG A 137 -4.58 -6.88 10.84
C ARG A 137 -4.23 -7.24 12.27
N GLY A 138 -3.18 -6.63 12.84
CA GLY A 138 -2.71 -6.96 14.18
C GLY A 138 -2.16 -8.38 14.33
N GLN A 139 -1.74 -9.01 13.24
CA GLN A 139 -1.22 -10.39 13.25
C GLN A 139 0.21 -10.48 13.76
N ILE A 140 0.95 -9.39 13.58
CA ILE A 140 2.31 -9.24 14.13
C ILE A 140 2.44 -7.86 14.78
N SER A 141 3.31 -7.78 15.76
CA SER A 141 3.72 -6.49 16.34
C SER A 141 4.74 -5.80 15.44
N PRO A 142 4.78 -4.46 15.39
CA PRO A 142 5.78 -3.75 14.63
C PRO A 142 7.19 -4.04 15.18
N HIS A 143 8.16 -4.18 14.27
CA HIS A 143 9.57 -4.36 14.64
C HIS A 143 10.23 -3.03 15.00
N GLN A 144 9.68 -1.94 14.50
CA GLN A 144 10.07 -0.58 14.86
C GLN A 144 8.81 0.30 14.92
N THR A 145 8.73 1.14 15.94
CA THR A 145 7.67 2.13 16.11
C THR A 145 8.29 3.49 16.38
N ILE A 146 7.87 4.48 15.62
CA ILE A 146 8.25 5.89 15.82
C ILE A 146 6.95 6.69 15.96
N ILE A 147 6.82 7.48 17.01
CA ILE A 147 5.74 8.44 17.16
C ILE A 147 6.34 9.83 17.06
N THR A 148 5.79 10.66 16.19
CA THR A 148 6.25 12.02 15.97
C THR A 148 5.07 13.00 15.96
N GLU A 149 5.29 14.22 16.40
CA GLU A 149 4.36 15.32 16.19
C GLU A 149 4.38 15.74 14.72
N LEU A 150 3.25 16.17 14.19
CA LEU A 150 3.12 16.66 12.80
C LEU A 150 3.43 18.16 12.78
N PRO A 151 4.53 18.61 12.13
CA PRO A 151 4.96 20.02 12.19
C PRO A 151 3.93 20.98 11.61
N VAL A 152 3.12 20.55 10.70
CA VAL A 152 2.16 21.40 9.97
C VAL A 152 0.97 21.83 10.81
N ARG A 153 0.52 21.00 11.76
CA ARG A 153 -0.62 21.33 12.62
C ARG A 153 -0.25 22.27 13.76
N MET A 154 1.04 22.39 14.05
CA MET A 154 1.54 23.28 15.11
C MET A 154 1.75 24.72 14.64
N GLY A 155 1.46 25.07 13.40
CA GLY A 155 1.64 26.43 12.84
C GLY A 155 3.11 26.86 12.75
N ALA A 156 4.04 25.97 13.00
CA ALA A 156 5.47 26.22 12.95
C ALA A 156 6.08 25.46 11.77
N TYR A 157 6.50 26.19 10.75
CA TYR A 157 7.44 25.69 9.73
C TYR A 157 8.84 25.45 10.36
N ASN A 158 8.89 24.78 11.51
CA ASN A 158 10.15 24.43 12.12
C ASN A 158 10.63 23.12 11.54
N GLU A 159 11.78 23.16 10.95
CA GLU A 159 12.48 22.08 10.25
C GLU A 159 12.82 20.86 11.13
N TRP A 160 12.38 20.81 12.38
CA TRP A 160 12.75 19.80 13.34
C TRP A 160 11.55 18.94 13.72
N TRP A 161 11.62 17.68 13.32
CA TRP A 161 10.67 16.67 13.76
C TRP A 161 10.84 16.38 15.26
N LYS A 162 9.76 16.47 16.00
CA LYS A 162 9.78 16.10 17.41
C LYS A 162 9.35 14.64 17.56
N PHE A 163 10.31 13.79 17.82
CA PHE A 163 10.05 12.39 18.12
C PHE A 163 9.59 12.22 19.56
N LEU A 164 8.39 11.69 19.77
CA LEU A 164 7.80 11.43 21.07
C LEU A 164 8.18 10.05 21.60
N LYS A 165 8.31 9.09 20.69
CA LYS A 165 8.66 7.71 21.01
C LYS A 165 9.47 7.09 19.88
N TYR A 166 10.45 6.29 20.30
CA TYR A 166 11.25 5.49 19.39
C TYR A 166 11.50 4.13 20.04
N SER A 167 10.98 3.05 19.48
CA SER A 167 11.11 1.72 20.06
C SER A 167 11.32 0.65 19.00
N PHE A 168 12.00 -0.43 19.41
CA PHE A 168 12.26 -1.60 18.60
C PHE A 168 11.72 -2.85 19.28
N ALA A 169 11.34 -3.85 18.48
CA ALA A 169 11.16 -5.20 18.97
C ALA A 169 12.51 -5.75 19.47
N THR A 170 12.47 -6.54 20.51
CA THR A 170 13.63 -7.33 20.93
C THR A 170 13.97 -8.38 19.88
N GLN A 171 15.18 -8.93 19.94
CA GLN A 171 15.58 -10.02 19.05
C GLN A 171 14.65 -11.24 19.19
N GLU A 172 14.19 -11.56 20.39
CA GLU A 172 13.28 -12.65 20.67
C GLU A 172 11.90 -12.41 20.01
N GLU A 173 11.31 -11.22 20.21
CA GLU A 173 10.05 -10.83 19.56
C GLU A 173 10.14 -10.86 18.04
N TYR A 174 11.27 -10.42 17.49
CA TYR A 174 11.51 -10.46 16.05
C TYR A 174 11.56 -11.90 15.53
N LEU A 175 12.30 -12.80 16.20
CA LEU A 175 12.38 -14.20 15.81
C LEU A 175 11.01 -14.90 15.92
N LEU A 176 10.26 -14.63 16.98
CA LEU A 176 8.90 -15.16 17.15
C LEU A 176 7.97 -14.68 16.02
N SER A 177 8.11 -13.45 15.56
CA SER A 177 7.32 -12.93 14.43
C SER A 177 7.67 -13.65 13.11
N ILE A 178 8.94 -14.01 12.91
CA ILE A 178 9.35 -14.84 11.77
C ILE A 178 8.65 -16.21 11.80
N ASP A 179 8.67 -16.88 12.94
CA ASP A 179 8.05 -18.20 13.08
C ASP A 179 6.55 -18.16 12.77
N ARG A 180 5.83 -17.20 13.35
CA ARG A 180 4.40 -16.95 13.04
C ARG A 180 4.15 -16.67 11.56
N ARG A 181 5.02 -15.89 10.92
CA ARG A 181 4.89 -15.58 9.50
C ARG A 181 5.13 -16.82 8.64
N MET A 182 6.11 -17.63 8.97
CA MET A 182 6.40 -18.91 8.29
C MET A 182 5.21 -19.87 8.38
N GLU A 183 4.64 -20.05 9.57
CA GLU A 183 3.44 -20.87 9.79
C GLU A 183 2.28 -20.40 8.91
N LYS A 184 2.02 -19.09 8.89
CA LYS A 184 0.97 -18.50 8.06
C LYS A 184 1.19 -18.77 6.57
N LEU A 185 2.40 -18.52 6.05
CA LEU A 185 2.71 -18.73 4.64
C LEU A 185 2.56 -20.22 4.27
N THR A 186 3.01 -21.13 5.12
CA THR A 186 2.84 -22.58 4.94
C THR A 186 1.36 -22.96 4.92
N SER A 187 0.54 -22.41 5.82
CA SER A 187 -0.91 -22.69 5.86
C SER A 187 -1.64 -22.16 4.60
N MET A 188 -1.08 -21.17 3.92
CA MET A 188 -1.57 -20.64 2.64
C MET A 188 -1.03 -21.41 1.42
N GLY A 189 -0.25 -22.48 1.61
CA GLY A 189 0.32 -23.31 0.55
C GLY A 189 1.62 -22.79 -0.06
N TYR A 190 2.25 -21.76 0.53
CA TYR A 190 3.54 -21.27 0.05
C TYR A 190 4.70 -22.11 0.60
N THR A 191 5.63 -22.48 -0.28
CA THR A 191 6.93 -23.02 0.13
C THR A 191 7.90 -21.87 0.28
N VAL A 192 8.22 -21.54 1.52
CA VAL A 192 9.05 -20.35 1.85
C VAL A 192 10.26 -20.78 2.65
N SER A 193 11.43 -20.32 2.23
CA SER A 193 12.68 -20.51 3.00
C SER A 193 12.80 -19.40 4.06
N ARG A 194 13.29 -19.77 5.27
CA ARG A 194 13.62 -18.79 6.32
C ARG A 194 14.65 -17.73 5.87
N GLN A 195 15.40 -18.01 4.82
CA GLN A 195 16.40 -17.10 4.24
C GLN A 195 15.81 -15.80 3.63
N ILE A 196 14.49 -15.73 3.40
CA ILE A 196 13.87 -14.49 2.97
C ILE A 196 13.89 -13.40 4.07
N PHE A 197 13.95 -13.82 5.34
CA PHE A 197 14.03 -12.92 6.48
C PHE A 197 15.47 -12.56 6.79
N CYS A 198 15.70 -11.34 7.30
CA CYS A 198 16.98 -10.99 7.88
C CYS A 198 17.20 -11.78 9.19
N PRO A 199 18.45 -12.15 9.56
CA PRO A 199 18.73 -12.78 10.84
C PRO A 199 18.35 -11.92 12.05
N GLN A 200 18.39 -10.60 11.88
CA GLN A 200 17.99 -9.60 12.86
C GLN A 200 17.27 -8.45 12.15
N TYR A 201 16.40 -7.75 12.87
CA TYR A 201 15.77 -6.54 12.35
C TYR A 201 16.81 -5.45 12.11
N LYS A 202 16.73 -4.82 10.95
CA LYS A 202 17.55 -3.65 10.61
C LYS A 202 16.67 -2.41 10.66
N PRO A 203 17.02 -1.40 11.47
CA PRO A 203 16.29 -0.14 11.49
C PRO A 203 16.29 0.55 10.13
N LEU A 204 15.24 1.34 9.88
CA LEU A 204 15.21 2.19 8.69
C LEU A 204 16.37 3.20 8.74
N PRO A 205 17.22 3.29 7.69
CA PRO A 205 18.30 4.27 7.61
C PRO A 205 17.77 5.70 7.74
N ILE A 206 18.57 6.59 8.35
CA ILE A 206 18.13 7.95 8.67
C ILE A 206 17.73 8.74 7.42
N GLU A 207 18.45 8.60 6.33
CA GLU A 207 18.17 9.28 5.06
C GLU A 207 16.81 8.86 4.47
N ARG A 208 16.43 7.60 4.68
CA ARG A 208 15.12 7.09 4.28
C ARG A 208 14.03 7.55 5.23
N LEU A 209 14.32 7.63 6.52
CA LEU A 209 13.39 8.19 7.49
C LEU A 209 13.08 9.65 7.15
N GLU A 210 14.09 10.47 6.84
CA GLU A 210 13.91 11.87 6.40
C GLU A 210 13.04 11.95 5.14
N THR A 211 13.30 11.10 4.16
CA THR A 211 12.45 11.01 2.96
C THR A 211 11.00 10.66 3.30
N LEU A 212 10.80 9.67 4.18
CA LEU A 212 9.47 9.27 4.65
C LEU A 212 8.75 10.40 5.36
N LEU A 213 9.45 11.14 6.23
CA LEU A 213 8.91 12.29 6.93
C LEU A 213 8.44 13.39 5.95
N GLY A 214 9.16 13.59 4.84
CA GLY A 214 8.74 14.48 3.76
C GLY A 214 7.41 14.05 3.11
N TYR A 215 7.19 12.76 2.92
CA TYR A 215 5.88 12.25 2.45
C TYR A 215 4.79 12.42 3.51
N ILE A 216 5.09 12.10 4.78
CA ILE A 216 4.16 12.27 5.91
C ILE A 216 3.67 13.71 5.99
N THR A 217 4.57 14.69 5.88
CA THR A 217 4.21 16.11 5.86
C THR A 217 3.22 16.42 4.74
N ARG A 218 3.53 16.02 3.50
CA ARG A 218 2.63 16.27 2.36
C ARG A 218 1.26 15.65 2.55
N ILE A 219 1.20 14.41 3.01
CA ILE A 219 -0.05 13.69 3.26
C ILE A 219 -0.86 14.38 4.36
N SER A 220 -0.23 14.75 5.48
CA SER A 220 -0.92 15.36 6.62
C SER A 220 -1.53 16.73 6.33
N VAL A 221 -0.92 17.48 5.39
CA VAL A 221 -1.43 18.80 4.97
C VAL A 221 -2.67 18.68 4.09
N HIS A 222 -2.71 17.68 3.23
CA HIS A 222 -3.67 17.62 2.14
C HIS A 222 -4.81 16.64 2.37
N VAL A 223 -4.65 15.68 3.28
CA VAL A 223 -5.73 14.77 3.65
C VAL A 223 -6.55 15.38 4.78
N ASP A 224 -7.77 15.79 4.46
CA ASP A 224 -8.68 16.46 5.40
C ASP A 224 -9.41 15.42 6.28
N GLN A 225 -8.64 14.71 7.10
CA GLN A 225 -9.16 13.74 8.08
C GLN A 225 -8.25 13.70 9.30
N ASP A 226 -8.86 13.59 10.49
CA ASP A 226 -8.11 13.52 11.74
C ASP A 226 -7.55 12.15 12.05
N ASP A 227 -8.22 11.08 11.60
CA ASP A 227 -7.82 9.70 11.83
C ASP A 227 -7.81 8.93 10.52
N PHE A 228 -6.65 8.55 10.05
CA PHE A 228 -6.50 7.67 8.89
C PHE A 228 -5.16 6.91 8.93
N CYS A 229 -5.06 5.87 8.13
CA CYS A 229 -3.85 5.10 7.96
C CYS A 229 -3.40 5.13 6.51
N VAL A 230 -2.10 5.14 6.29
CA VAL A 230 -1.50 5.00 4.97
C VAL A 230 -0.57 3.80 4.99
N SER A 231 -0.76 2.89 4.05
CA SER A 231 0.12 1.75 3.87
C SER A 231 1.17 2.05 2.81
N ALA A 232 2.42 1.74 3.13
CA ALA A 232 3.55 1.87 2.22
C ALA A 232 4.50 0.68 2.35
N SER A 233 5.43 0.54 1.41
CA SER A 233 6.55 -0.37 1.48
C SER A 233 7.79 0.26 0.87
N ILE A 234 8.94 -0.35 1.14
CA ILE A 234 10.19 -0.06 0.46
C ILE A 234 10.61 -1.32 -0.27
N SER A 235 10.79 -1.21 -1.58
CA SER A 235 11.30 -2.27 -2.45
C SER A 235 12.37 -1.69 -3.35
N ASP A 236 13.48 -2.40 -3.50
CA ASP A 236 14.62 -1.98 -4.32
C ASP A 236 15.02 -0.50 -4.06
N HIS A 237 15.04 -0.14 -2.78
CA HIS A 237 15.36 1.21 -2.29
C HIS A 237 14.33 2.31 -2.60
N HIS A 238 13.19 1.97 -3.20
CA HIS A 238 12.13 2.93 -3.52
C HIS A 238 10.93 2.78 -2.59
N PHE A 239 10.35 3.91 -2.17
CA PHE A 239 9.06 3.94 -1.51
C PHE A 239 7.96 3.63 -2.50
N ILE A 240 6.95 2.90 -2.05
CA ILE A 240 5.73 2.63 -2.80
C ILE A 240 4.56 2.77 -1.83
N PHE A 241 3.65 3.67 -2.12
CA PHE A 241 2.45 3.90 -1.33
C PHE A 241 1.28 3.12 -1.94
N TRP A 242 0.48 2.48 -1.07
CA TRP A 242 -0.54 1.53 -1.48
C TRP A 242 -1.94 2.09 -1.46
N ASP A 243 -2.36 2.60 -0.33
CA ASP A 243 -3.70 3.14 -0.12
C ASP A 243 -3.77 4.01 1.13
N ILE A 244 -4.84 4.79 1.22
CA ILE A 244 -5.27 5.48 2.43
C ILE A 244 -6.47 4.71 2.96
N GLN A 245 -6.47 4.40 4.26
CA GLN A 245 -7.54 3.67 4.94
C GLN A 245 -8.08 4.52 6.09
N THR A 246 -9.40 4.59 6.20
CA THR A 246 -10.04 5.18 7.38
C THR A 246 -10.44 4.09 8.37
N PRO A 247 -10.48 4.37 9.67
CA PRO A 247 -10.99 3.45 10.66
C PRO A 247 -12.39 2.95 10.32
N VAL A 248 -12.64 1.67 10.61
CA VAL A 248 -13.96 1.04 10.36
C VAL A 248 -15.06 1.82 11.06
N GLY A 249 -16.10 2.21 10.31
CA GLY A 249 -17.27 2.94 10.84
C GLY A 249 -17.27 4.45 10.63
N LYS A 250 -16.17 5.08 10.19
CA LYS A 250 -16.18 6.50 9.79
C LYS A 250 -16.47 6.63 8.29
N LYS A 251 -17.38 7.56 7.91
CA LYS A 251 -17.60 7.90 6.49
C LYS A 251 -16.33 8.48 5.91
N ARG A 252 -15.89 7.94 4.78
CA ARG A 252 -14.72 8.41 4.05
C ARG A 252 -15.09 9.65 3.24
N THR A 253 -14.48 10.76 3.59
CA THR A 253 -14.54 11.99 2.79
C THR A 253 -13.12 12.32 2.37
N TYR A 254 -12.76 11.92 1.15
CA TYR A 254 -11.48 12.31 0.58
C TYR A 254 -11.66 13.65 -0.14
N GLY A 255 -11.49 14.73 0.60
CA GLY A 255 -11.30 16.07 0.06
C GLY A 255 -9.81 16.36 0.01
N VAL A 256 -9.28 16.70 -1.17
CA VAL A 256 -7.99 17.37 -1.28
C VAL A 256 -8.31 18.86 -1.18
N LYS A 257 -7.74 19.55 -0.18
CA LYS A 257 -7.79 21.01 -0.05
C LYS A 257 -7.04 21.69 -1.18
#